data_3c36a3b3b90db62324bfff758ab444b1
#
_entry.id   3c36a3b3b90db62324bfff758ab444b1
#
_cell.length_a   1.000
_cell.length_b   1.000
_cell.length_c   1.000
_cell.angle_alpha   90.00
_cell.angle_beta   90.00
_cell.angle_gamma   90.00
#
_symmetry.space_group_name_H-M   'P 1'
#
loop_
_entity.id
_entity.type
_entity.pdbx_description
1 polymer ?
#
loop_
_entity_poly.entity_id
_entity_poly.type
_entity_poly.pdbx_seq_one_letter_code
_entity_poly.pdbx_strand_id
1 'polypeptide(L)'
;MEPIVKDVMTTRVVSVTRDASFRTMVAALRDHRVSAFPVLDDDGKVIGVVSEADMLAKEALDSEPEGMPGMIAGMLRRKEHEKARGTTAGDIMTSPPIIVSPDDTLERAARLMYTRKVKRLPVIDANGHLVGIVGRADLLTVFDRADEDIRREILDEVIRHELRTDPAVFTVVVKDGIVTLEGVAETKEFGDDIVQRVRHVQGVVAVRDRLTDPHRAESPDGRFDVIARFPVD
;
A
#
# COMPACT_ATOMS: atom_id res chain seq x y z
N MET A 1 7.08 -14.91 6.71
CA MET A 1 7.92 -13.84 6.10
C MET A 1 7.01 -12.66 5.78
N GLU A 2 7.36 -11.46 6.20
CA GLU A 2 6.54 -10.28 5.93
C GLU A 2 6.56 -9.95 4.43
N PRO A 3 5.40 -9.67 3.78
CA PRO A 3 5.34 -9.41 2.35
C PRO A 3 6.00 -8.07 2.01
N ILE A 4 6.74 -8.06 0.90
CA ILE A 4 7.45 -6.88 0.39
C ILE A 4 6.85 -6.40 -0.93
N VAL A 5 7.23 -5.20 -1.36
CA VAL A 5 6.73 -4.57 -2.58
C VAL A 5 6.92 -5.44 -3.82
N LYS A 6 8.05 -6.14 -3.91
CA LYS A 6 8.38 -7.06 -5.02
C LYS A 6 7.34 -8.16 -5.22
N ASP A 7 6.68 -8.60 -4.14
CA ASP A 7 5.73 -9.72 -4.19
C ASP A 7 4.40 -9.34 -4.86
N VAL A 8 4.09 -8.04 -4.89
CA VAL A 8 2.79 -7.53 -5.37
C VAL A 8 2.91 -6.51 -6.52
N MET A 9 4.12 -6.01 -6.82
CA MET A 9 4.31 -4.99 -7.84
C MET A 9 4.03 -5.51 -9.25
N THR A 10 3.55 -4.64 -10.13
CA THR A 10 3.49 -4.88 -11.56
C THR A 10 4.86 -4.57 -12.18
N THR A 11 5.47 -5.54 -12.88
CA THR A 11 6.79 -5.39 -13.51
C THR A 11 6.72 -4.86 -14.95
N ARG A 12 5.59 -5.06 -15.66
CA ARG A 12 5.36 -4.47 -16.98
C ARG A 12 4.81 -3.06 -16.83
N VAL A 13 5.71 -2.10 -16.67
CA VAL A 13 5.34 -0.71 -16.42
C VAL A 13 5.26 0.06 -17.72
N VAL A 14 4.13 0.74 -17.94
CA VAL A 14 4.01 1.75 -18.99
C VAL A 14 4.64 3.04 -18.46
N SER A 15 5.70 3.48 -19.10
CA SER A 15 6.43 4.72 -18.78
C SER A 15 6.46 5.64 -19.99
N VAL A 16 6.80 6.90 -19.77
CA VAL A 16 6.98 7.90 -20.83
C VAL A 16 8.32 8.62 -20.66
N THR A 17 8.84 9.16 -21.75
CA THR A 17 10.01 10.02 -21.70
C THR A 17 9.62 11.45 -21.31
N ARG A 18 10.59 12.26 -20.91
CA ARG A 18 10.39 13.66 -20.50
C ARG A 18 9.70 14.51 -21.55
N ASP A 19 9.98 14.26 -22.82
CA ASP A 19 9.50 15.00 -23.99
C ASP A 19 8.18 14.43 -24.58
N ALA A 20 7.64 13.35 -23.98
CA ALA A 20 6.38 12.76 -24.43
C ALA A 20 5.26 13.81 -24.45
N SER A 21 4.58 13.96 -25.61
CA SER A 21 3.54 14.96 -25.78
C SER A 21 2.28 14.61 -24.95
N PHE A 22 1.50 15.63 -24.62
CA PHE A 22 0.21 15.46 -23.93
C PHE A 22 -0.69 14.45 -24.67
N ARG A 23 -0.78 14.54 -25.99
CA ARG A 23 -1.57 13.62 -26.82
C ARG A 23 -1.07 12.18 -26.73
N THR A 24 0.25 11.98 -26.72
CA THR A 24 0.85 10.65 -26.54
C THR A 24 0.47 10.06 -25.19
N MET A 25 0.52 10.87 -24.12
CA MET A 25 0.13 10.43 -22.78
C MET A 25 -1.35 10.08 -22.68
N VAL A 26 -2.26 10.89 -23.28
CA VAL A 26 -3.69 10.59 -23.33
C VAL A 26 -3.95 9.25 -24.04
N ALA A 27 -3.29 9.02 -25.19
CA ALA A 27 -3.41 7.76 -25.90
C ALA A 27 -2.93 6.58 -25.05
N ALA A 28 -1.79 6.72 -24.39
CA ALA A 28 -1.21 5.68 -23.53
C ALA A 28 -2.10 5.36 -22.31
N LEU A 29 -2.71 6.36 -21.66
CA LEU A 29 -3.70 6.13 -20.57
C LEU A 29 -4.84 5.24 -21.04
N ARG A 30 -5.42 5.58 -22.22
CA ARG A 30 -6.56 4.86 -22.78
C ARG A 30 -6.19 3.46 -23.23
N ASP A 31 -5.11 3.33 -24.01
CA ASP A 31 -4.73 2.09 -24.68
C ASP A 31 -4.21 1.04 -23.69
N HIS A 32 -3.51 1.48 -22.64
CA HIS A 32 -2.97 0.60 -21.59
C HIS A 32 -3.82 0.55 -20.31
N ARG A 33 -4.89 1.34 -20.22
CA ARG A 33 -5.79 1.42 -19.05
C ARG A 33 -5.05 1.68 -17.76
N VAL A 34 -4.05 2.55 -17.81
CA VAL A 34 -3.29 3.00 -16.64
C VAL A 34 -3.74 4.39 -16.20
N SER A 35 -3.52 4.75 -14.94
CA SER A 35 -3.92 6.05 -14.38
C SER A 35 -2.75 6.96 -14.05
N ALA A 36 -1.53 6.50 -14.29
CA ALA A 36 -0.31 7.26 -14.09
C ALA A 36 0.86 6.58 -14.80
N PHE A 37 1.88 7.39 -15.12
CA PHE A 37 3.14 6.95 -15.72
C PHE A 37 4.32 7.42 -14.89
N PRO A 38 5.34 6.60 -14.65
CA PRO A 38 6.68 7.08 -14.38
C PRO A 38 7.24 7.81 -15.60
N VAL A 39 7.89 8.95 -15.37
CA VAL A 39 8.64 9.70 -16.38
C VAL A 39 10.11 9.32 -16.24
N LEU A 40 10.72 8.90 -17.34
CA LEU A 40 12.11 8.48 -17.37
C LEU A 40 12.98 9.52 -18.06
N ASP A 41 14.23 9.61 -17.62
CA ASP A 41 15.29 10.30 -18.35
C ASP A 41 15.91 9.38 -19.42
N ASP A 42 16.93 9.90 -20.12
CA ASP A 42 17.64 9.17 -21.20
C ASP A 42 18.43 7.96 -20.67
N ASP A 43 18.75 7.94 -19.38
CA ASP A 43 19.42 6.83 -18.70
C ASP A 43 18.43 5.78 -18.16
N GLY A 44 17.11 5.99 -18.32
CA GLY A 44 16.06 5.10 -17.82
C GLY A 44 15.75 5.24 -16.32
N LYS A 45 16.22 6.31 -15.68
CA LYS A 45 15.92 6.62 -14.28
C LYS A 45 14.61 7.36 -14.15
N VAL A 46 13.92 7.13 -13.03
CA VAL A 46 12.65 7.80 -12.75
C VAL A 46 12.89 9.21 -12.25
N ILE A 47 12.47 10.22 -13.05
CA ILE A 47 12.61 11.64 -12.73
C ILE A 47 11.32 12.31 -12.28
N GLY A 48 10.17 11.66 -12.49
CA GLY A 48 8.87 12.19 -12.12
C GLY A 48 7.75 11.17 -12.32
N VAL A 49 6.53 11.60 -12.03
CA VAL A 49 5.29 10.85 -12.30
C VAL A 49 4.27 11.79 -12.89
N VAL A 50 3.58 11.36 -13.96
CA VAL A 50 2.38 12.02 -14.50
C VAL A 50 1.18 11.13 -14.21
N SER A 51 0.14 11.71 -13.63
CA SER A 51 -1.13 11.04 -13.35
C SER A 51 -2.30 11.65 -14.13
N GLU A 52 -3.44 10.95 -14.18
CA GLU A 52 -4.69 11.53 -14.70
C GLU A 52 -5.04 12.87 -14.05
N ALA A 53 -4.78 13.02 -12.74
CA ALA A 53 -5.06 14.25 -12.01
C ALA A 53 -4.20 15.42 -12.52
N ASP A 54 -2.90 15.19 -12.84
CA ASP A 54 -2.02 16.20 -13.41
C ASP A 54 -2.51 16.64 -14.79
N MET A 55 -3.03 15.69 -15.59
CA MET A 55 -3.56 15.94 -16.92
C MET A 55 -4.91 16.65 -16.89
N LEU A 56 -5.80 16.28 -15.96
CA LEU A 56 -7.09 16.97 -15.77
C LEU A 56 -6.92 18.38 -15.23
N ALA A 57 -5.91 18.63 -14.40
CA ALA A 57 -5.60 19.98 -13.90
C ALA A 57 -5.30 20.94 -15.06
N LYS A 58 -4.69 20.46 -16.15
CA LYS A 58 -4.46 21.25 -17.36
C LYS A 58 -5.77 21.74 -17.97
N GLU A 59 -6.74 20.84 -18.17
CA GLU A 59 -8.04 21.19 -18.76
C GLU A 59 -8.87 22.12 -17.85
N ALA A 60 -8.80 21.89 -16.52
CA ALA A 60 -9.56 22.67 -15.54
C ALA A 60 -9.02 24.10 -15.35
N LEU A 61 -7.72 24.33 -15.58
CA LEU A 61 -7.05 25.61 -15.36
C LEU A 61 -6.88 26.44 -16.63
N ASP A 62 -7.07 25.86 -17.82
CA ASP A 62 -7.22 26.60 -19.09
C ASP A 62 -8.57 27.36 -19.15
N SER A 63 -9.53 26.99 -18.30
CA SER A 63 -10.77 27.73 -18.09
C SER A 63 -10.58 28.66 -16.88
N GLU A 64 -10.57 29.98 -17.07
CA GLU A 64 -10.39 30.96 -15.98
C GLU A 64 -11.40 30.73 -14.85
N PRO A 65 -10.97 30.50 -13.59
CA PRO A 65 -11.90 30.49 -12.48
C PRO A 65 -12.22 31.94 -12.07
N GLU A 66 -13.44 32.37 -12.31
CA GLU A 66 -14.00 33.58 -11.69
C GLU A 66 -14.03 33.43 -10.15
N GLY A 67 -13.29 34.27 -9.48
CA GLY A 67 -13.56 34.66 -8.09
C GLY A 67 -13.02 33.77 -6.98
N MET A 68 -11.76 33.97 -6.55
CA MET A 68 -11.34 33.83 -5.15
C MET A 68 -10.09 34.65 -4.84
N PRO A 69 -10.08 35.52 -3.79
CA PRO A 69 -8.89 36.27 -3.38
C PRO A 69 -8.14 35.53 -2.26
N GLY A 70 -6.84 35.41 -2.39
CA GLY A 70 -5.98 34.93 -1.30
C GLY A 70 -4.52 34.71 -1.72
N MET A 71 -3.60 35.42 -1.04
CA MET A 71 -2.19 35.47 -1.34
C MET A 71 -1.45 34.11 -1.24
N ILE A 72 -1.94 33.17 -0.40
CA ILE A 72 -1.39 31.80 -0.24
C ILE A 72 -1.92 30.87 -1.35
N ALA A 73 -3.15 31.08 -1.81
CA ALA A 73 -3.69 30.40 -2.99
C ALA A 73 -2.90 30.76 -4.27
N GLY A 74 -2.32 31.95 -4.36
CA GLY A 74 -1.55 32.39 -5.51
C GLY A 74 -0.24 31.62 -5.74
N MET A 75 0.44 31.19 -4.70
CA MET A 75 1.73 30.50 -4.83
C MET A 75 1.56 29.00 -5.18
N LEU A 76 0.56 28.33 -4.64
CA LEU A 76 0.14 26.99 -5.02
C LEU A 76 -0.46 26.98 -6.45
N ARG A 77 -1.31 27.98 -6.77
CA ARG A 77 -1.88 28.18 -8.10
C ARG A 77 -0.81 28.46 -9.18
N ARG A 78 0.29 29.13 -8.84
CA ARG A 78 1.34 29.43 -9.81
C ARG A 78 2.04 28.16 -10.34
N LYS A 79 2.34 27.21 -9.47
CA LYS A 79 2.88 25.90 -9.85
C LYS A 79 1.87 25.06 -10.65
N GLU A 80 0.58 25.12 -10.29
CA GLU A 80 -0.50 24.42 -10.99
C GLU A 80 -0.79 25.09 -12.36
N HIS A 81 -0.73 26.43 -12.46
CA HIS A 81 -0.87 27.13 -13.73
C HIS A 81 0.33 26.95 -14.68
N GLU A 82 1.57 26.84 -14.16
CA GLU A 82 2.73 26.50 -14.99
C GLU A 82 2.58 25.06 -15.55
N LYS A 83 2.13 24.11 -14.74
CA LYS A 83 1.80 22.76 -15.19
C LYS A 83 0.66 22.72 -16.20
N ALA A 84 -0.38 23.54 -16.04
CA ALA A 84 -1.51 23.61 -16.95
C ALA A 84 -1.15 24.06 -18.35
N ARG A 85 -0.09 24.88 -18.52
CA ARG A 85 0.44 25.32 -19.83
C ARG A 85 1.40 24.30 -20.44
N GLY A 86 1.83 23.30 -19.69
CA GLY A 86 2.77 22.29 -20.13
C GLY A 86 2.22 21.43 -21.26
N THR A 87 3.05 21.12 -22.23
CA THR A 87 2.70 20.28 -23.39
C THR A 87 3.39 18.93 -23.38
N THR A 88 4.39 18.78 -22.54
CA THR A 88 5.19 17.54 -22.39
C THR A 88 5.05 16.94 -21.01
N ALA A 89 5.45 15.67 -20.87
CA ALA A 89 5.49 14.99 -19.59
C ALA A 89 6.37 15.71 -18.56
N GLY A 90 7.50 16.24 -19.00
CA GLY A 90 8.41 16.99 -18.15
C GLY A 90 7.82 18.28 -17.58
N ASP A 91 6.89 18.92 -18.32
CA ASP A 91 6.23 20.15 -17.88
C ASP A 91 5.17 19.90 -16.80
N ILE A 92 4.43 18.78 -16.92
CA ILE A 92 3.27 18.50 -16.07
C ILE A 92 3.56 17.49 -14.95
N MET A 93 4.69 16.77 -15.00
CA MET A 93 5.03 15.76 -14.00
C MET A 93 5.14 16.34 -12.58
N THR A 94 4.85 15.50 -11.60
CA THR A 94 5.25 15.74 -10.22
C THR A 94 6.68 15.26 -10.02
N SER A 95 7.59 16.18 -9.66
CA SER A 95 9.01 15.92 -9.42
C SER A 95 9.45 16.62 -8.11
N PRO A 96 10.32 16.00 -7.27
CA PRO A 96 10.81 14.65 -7.39
C PRO A 96 9.72 13.59 -7.19
N PRO A 97 9.85 12.38 -7.79
CA PRO A 97 8.88 11.31 -7.62
C PRO A 97 8.94 10.73 -6.21
N ILE A 98 7.79 10.26 -5.70
CA ILE A 98 7.74 9.44 -4.50
C ILE A 98 7.91 7.99 -4.96
N ILE A 99 8.93 7.33 -4.46
CA ILE A 99 9.40 6.01 -4.90
C ILE A 99 9.52 5.05 -3.74
N VAL A 100 9.57 3.75 -4.06
CA VAL A 100 9.89 2.67 -3.11
C VAL A 100 10.90 1.71 -3.73
N SER A 101 11.57 0.93 -2.87
CA SER A 101 12.43 -0.19 -3.26
C SER A 101 11.60 -1.47 -3.40
N PRO A 102 12.04 -2.46 -4.20
CA PRO A 102 11.46 -3.81 -4.23
C PRO A 102 11.39 -4.48 -2.85
N ASP A 103 12.38 -4.20 -1.99
CA ASP A 103 12.51 -4.82 -0.67
C ASP A 103 11.81 -4.01 0.46
N ASP A 104 11.16 -2.89 0.13
CA ASP A 104 10.35 -2.14 1.09
C ASP A 104 9.11 -2.96 1.50
N THR A 105 8.68 -2.81 2.76
CA THR A 105 7.47 -3.47 3.25
C THR A 105 6.20 -2.86 2.64
N LEU A 106 5.14 -3.64 2.55
CA LEU A 106 3.84 -3.13 2.06
C LEU A 106 3.28 -2.06 2.97
N GLU A 107 3.54 -2.15 4.29
CA GLU A 107 3.16 -1.12 5.25
C GLU A 107 3.81 0.23 4.94
N ARG A 108 5.13 0.24 4.64
CA ARG A 108 5.85 1.45 4.22
C ARG A 108 5.24 2.05 2.96
N ALA A 109 4.97 1.22 1.94
CA ALA A 109 4.35 1.68 0.70
C ALA A 109 2.95 2.26 0.94
N ALA A 110 2.12 1.59 1.75
CA ALA A 110 0.79 2.05 2.13
C ALA A 110 0.85 3.39 2.88
N ARG A 111 1.75 3.53 3.84
CA ARG A 111 1.97 4.77 4.60
C ARG A 111 2.38 5.92 3.69
N LEU A 112 3.28 5.68 2.74
CA LEU A 112 3.68 6.69 1.74
C LEU A 112 2.49 7.11 0.86
N MET A 113 1.69 6.17 0.36
CA MET A 113 0.52 6.47 -0.46
C MET A 113 -0.52 7.29 0.32
N TYR A 114 -0.73 6.96 1.59
CA TYR A 114 -1.68 7.66 2.45
C TYR A 114 -1.22 9.08 2.79
N THR A 115 0.00 9.23 3.32
CA THR A 115 0.54 10.52 3.79
C THR A 115 0.82 11.49 2.66
N ARG A 116 1.28 10.99 1.52
CA ARG A 116 1.59 11.79 0.32
C ARG A 116 0.41 11.94 -0.64
N LYS A 117 -0.75 11.32 -0.32
CA LYS A 117 -1.97 11.35 -1.13
C LYS A 117 -1.78 10.88 -2.57
N VAL A 118 -0.86 9.94 -2.79
CA VAL A 118 -0.60 9.33 -4.10
C VAL A 118 -1.29 7.97 -4.21
N LYS A 119 -1.61 7.56 -5.44
CA LYS A 119 -2.30 6.27 -5.70
C LYS A 119 -1.36 5.17 -6.15
N ARG A 120 -0.18 5.53 -6.64
CA ARG A 120 0.83 4.62 -7.20
C ARG A 120 2.22 5.12 -6.83
N LEU A 121 3.15 4.17 -6.69
CA LEU A 121 4.56 4.45 -6.43
C LEU A 121 5.39 3.69 -7.46
N PRO A 122 6.26 4.37 -8.22
CA PRO A 122 7.30 3.70 -8.98
C PRO A 122 8.20 2.91 -8.04
N VAL A 123 8.58 1.72 -8.46
CA VAL A 123 9.54 0.85 -7.75
C VAL A 123 10.86 0.94 -8.51
N ILE A 124 11.92 1.34 -7.81
CA ILE A 124 13.24 1.50 -8.41
C ILE A 124 14.27 0.60 -7.75
N ASP A 125 15.28 0.22 -8.53
CA ASP A 125 16.45 -0.48 -8.02
C ASP A 125 17.45 0.47 -7.33
N ALA A 126 18.56 -0.07 -6.82
CA ALA A 126 19.61 0.70 -6.16
C ALA A 126 20.30 1.73 -7.08
N ASN A 127 20.18 1.59 -8.40
CA ASN A 127 20.73 2.49 -9.39
C ASN A 127 19.75 3.59 -9.83
N GLY A 128 18.50 3.52 -9.36
CA GLY A 128 17.43 4.45 -9.72
C GLY A 128 16.63 4.05 -10.96
N HIS A 129 16.86 2.87 -11.53
CA HIS A 129 16.11 2.40 -12.69
C HIS A 129 14.75 1.84 -12.29
N LEU A 130 13.77 2.05 -13.15
CA LEU A 130 12.42 1.55 -12.96
C LEU A 130 12.37 0.02 -13.08
N VAL A 131 11.96 -0.69 -12.02
CA VAL A 131 11.80 -2.16 -12.00
C VAL A 131 10.35 -2.59 -11.81
N GLY A 132 9.46 -1.67 -11.41
CA GLY A 132 8.06 -1.98 -11.19
C GLY A 132 7.24 -0.73 -10.86
N ILE A 133 5.95 -0.96 -10.65
CA ILE A 133 5.02 0.03 -10.10
C ILE A 133 4.08 -0.69 -9.13
N VAL A 134 3.77 -0.06 -8.01
CA VAL A 134 2.80 -0.58 -7.04
C VAL A 134 1.69 0.44 -6.82
N GLY A 135 0.45 -0.01 -6.82
CA GLY A 135 -0.74 0.80 -6.58
C GLY A 135 -1.47 0.37 -5.31
N ARG A 136 -2.50 1.14 -4.92
CA ARG A 136 -3.30 0.82 -3.73
C ARG A 136 -3.99 -0.54 -3.83
N ALA A 137 -4.47 -0.91 -5.01
CA ALA A 137 -5.10 -2.21 -5.23
C ALA A 137 -4.11 -3.35 -5.02
N ASP A 138 -2.87 -3.18 -5.51
CA ASP A 138 -1.83 -4.21 -5.38
C ASP A 138 -1.48 -4.47 -3.91
N LEU A 139 -1.46 -3.42 -3.06
CA LEU A 139 -1.22 -3.57 -1.62
C LEU A 139 -2.35 -4.32 -0.90
N LEU A 140 -3.56 -4.30 -1.45
CA LEU A 140 -4.71 -4.98 -0.86
C LEU A 140 -4.80 -6.46 -1.27
N THR A 141 -4.05 -6.89 -2.30
CA THR A 141 -4.06 -8.30 -2.74
C THR A 141 -3.61 -9.28 -1.67
N VAL A 142 -2.81 -8.82 -0.69
CA VAL A 142 -2.40 -9.65 0.45
C VAL A 142 -3.57 -10.12 1.31
N PHE A 143 -4.72 -9.44 1.24
CA PHE A 143 -5.95 -9.81 1.94
C PHE A 143 -6.87 -10.70 1.08
N ASP A 144 -6.54 -10.94 -0.19
CA ASP A 144 -7.28 -11.83 -1.10
C ASP A 144 -6.70 -13.25 -1.02
N ARG A 145 -6.66 -13.80 0.21
CA ARG A 145 -6.23 -15.18 0.49
C ARG A 145 -7.41 -15.99 1.00
N ALA A 146 -7.44 -17.26 0.60
CA ALA A 146 -8.44 -18.16 1.13
C ALA A 146 -8.27 -18.36 2.65
N ASP A 147 -9.37 -18.31 3.39
CA ASP A 147 -9.37 -18.49 4.85
C ASP A 147 -8.67 -19.78 5.29
N GLU A 148 -8.81 -20.85 4.50
CA GLU A 148 -8.18 -22.15 4.81
C GLU A 148 -6.64 -22.11 4.64
N ASP A 149 -6.12 -21.31 3.71
CA ASP A 149 -4.67 -21.13 3.54
C ASP A 149 -4.08 -20.31 4.70
N ILE A 150 -4.79 -19.28 5.14
CA ILE A 150 -4.44 -18.50 6.34
C ILE A 150 -4.45 -19.41 7.57
N ARG A 151 -5.49 -20.20 7.73
CA ARG A 151 -5.63 -21.16 8.84
C ARG A 151 -4.48 -22.16 8.85
N ARG A 152 -4.15 -22.74 7.71
CA ARG A 152 -3.06 -23.71 7.57
C ARG A 152 -1.70 -23.09 7.94
N GLU A 153 -1.40 -21.90 7.46
CA GLU A 153 -0.17 -21.18 7.80
C GLU A 153 -0.08 -20.90 9.30
N ILE A 154 -1.17 -20.48 9.94
CA ILE A 154 -1.20 -20.26 11.40
C ILE A 154 -0.87 -21.54 12.15
N LEU A 155 -1.51 -22.66 11.80
CA LEU A 155 -1.32 -23.93 12.49
C LEU A 155 0.09 -24.51 12.25
N ASP A 156 0.56 -24.49 11.01
CA ASP A 156 1.81 -25.15 10.65
C ASP A 156 3.03 -24.26 10.91
N GLU A 157 3.03 -23.01 10.43
CA GLU A 157 4.20 -22.16 10.56
C GLU A 157 4.25 -21.47 11.94
N VAL A 158 3.16 -20.78 12.34
CA VAL A 158 3.19 -20.02 13.59
C VAL A 158 3.19 -20.93 14.81
N ILE A 159 2.20 -21.83 14.93
CA ILE A 159 2.02 -22.60 16.16
C ILE A 159 3.02 -23.75 16.23
N ARG A 160 3.14 -24.57 15.16
CA ARG A 160 4.01 -25.75 15.19
C ARG A 160 5.49 -25.40 15.05
N HIS A 161 5.87 -24.59 14.06
CA HIS A 161 7.27 -24.34 13.74
C HIS A 161 7.88 -23.23 14.57
N GLU A 162 7.27 -22.04 14.64
CA GLU A 162 7.85 -20.90 15.37
C GLU A 162 7.71 -21.05 16.89
N LEU A 163 6.49 -21.38 17.36
CA LEU A 163 6.21 -21.50 18.78
C LEU A 163 6.51 -22.89 19.36
N ARG A 164 6.78 -23.88 18.48
CA ARG A 164 7.09 -25.29 18.83
C ARG A 164 6.04 -25.92 19.73
N THR A 165 4.79 -25.56 19.52
CA THR A 165 3.65 -26.02 20.30
C THR A 165 2.78 -26.95 19.46
N ASP A 166 2.09 -27.90 20.10
CA ASP A 166 1.14 -28.78 19.41
C ASP A 166 -0.08 -27.97 18.94
N PRO A 167 -0.34 -27.87 17.63
CA PRO A 167 -1.52 -27.17 17.13
C PRO A 167 -2.86 -27.73 17.65
N ALA A 168 -2.90 -28.99 18.12
CA ALA A 168 -4.12 -29.63 18.61
C ALA A 168 -4.67 -29.01 19.91
N VAL A 169 -3.83 -28.23 20.63
CA VAL A 169 -4.28 -27.55 21.87
C VAL A 169 -5.00 -26.25 21.59
N PHE A 170 -5.01 -25.79 20.32
CA PHE A 170 -5.68 -24.57 19.89
C PHE A 170 -6.74 -24.86 18.83
N THR A 171 -7.84 -24.14 18.91
CA THR A 171 -8.83 -24.05 17.84
C THR A 171 -8.63 -22.75 17.08
N VAL A 172 -8.32 -22.87 15.79
CA VAL A 172 -8.13 -21.73 14.88
C VAL A 172 -9.25 -21.73 13.86
N VAL A 173 -10.10 -20.72 13.90
CA VAL A 173 -11.16 -20.50 12.91
C VAL A 173 -10.87 -19.21 12.17
N VAL A 174 -10.88 -19.25 10.84
CA VAL A 174 -10.71 -18.07 9.99
C VAL A 174 -11.99 -17.86 9.18
N LYS A 175 -12.49 -16.65 9.18
CA LYS A 175 -13.64 -16.25 8.36
C LYS A 175 -13.45 -14.82 7.88
N ASP A 176 -13.44 -14.62 6.54
CA ASP A 176 -13.20 -13.34 5.89
C ASP A 176 -11.90 -12.67 6.40
N GLY A 177 -10.83 -13.47 6.58
CA GLY A 177 -9.55 -13.01 7.13
C GLY A 177 -9.56 -12.70 8.63
N ILE A 178 -10.70 -12.85 9.32
CA ILE A 178 -10.82 -12.68 10.77
C ILE A 178 -10.50 -14.01 11.45
N VAL A 179 -9.42 -14.03 12.23
CA VAL A 179 -8.96 -15.21 12.96
C VAL A 179 -9.54 -15.21 14.35
N THR A 180 -10.21 -16.30 14.74
CA THR A 180 -10.60 -16.56 16.13
C THR A 180 -9.67 -17.64 16.69
N LEU A 181 -8.96 -17.31 17.77
CA LEU A 181 -8.07 -18.21 18.50
C LEU A 181 -8.72 -18.62 19.81
N GLU A 182 -8.92 -19.91 19.99
CA GLU A 182 -9.46 -20.50 21.24
C GLU A 182 -8.50 -21.56 21.73
N GLY A 183 -8.35 -21.72 23.04
CA GLY A 183 -7.49 -22.70 23.66
C GLY A 183 -6.92 -22.21 24.98
N VAL A 184 -6.01 -23.00 25.56
CA VAL A 184 -5.35 -22.68 26.83
C VAL A 184 -3.89 -22.39 26.56
N ALA A 185 -3.47 -21.13 26.77
CA ALA A 185 -2.06 -20.74 26.75
C ALA A 185 -1.44 -21.04 28.14
N GLU A 186 -0.17 -21.46 28.17
CA GLU A 186 0.53 -21.76 29.41
C GLU A 186 0.68 -20.54 30.32
N THR A 187 0.92 -19.36 29.71
CA THR A 187 1.00 -18.06 30.39
C THR A 187 0.33 -16.99 29.55
N LYS A 188 0.02 -15.86 30.18
CA LYS A 188 -0.52 -14.68 29.48
C LYS A 188 0.46 -14.18 28.41
N GLU A 189 1.74 -14.07 28.74
CA GLU A 189 2.78 -13.62 27.83
C GLU A 189 2.88 -14.49 26.59
N PHE A 190 2.73 -15.82 26.77
CA PHE A 190 2.69 -16.77 25.66
C PHE A 190 1.45 -16.59 24.79
N GLY A 191 0.29 -16.36 25.40
CA GLY A 191 -0.95 -16.05 24.68
C GLY A 191 -0.82 -14.74 23.86
N ASP A 192 -0.24 -13.71 24.45
CA ASP A 192 0.00 -12.43 23.80
C ASP A 192 1.00 -12.60 22.62
N ASP A 193 2.05 -13.42 22.75
CA ASP A 193 3.00 -13.72 21.64
C ASP A 193 2.31 -14.47 20.49
N ILE A 194 1.46 -15.47 20.79
CA ILE A 194 0.65 -16.14 19.76
C ILE A 194 -0.17 -15.12 18.96
N VAL A 195 -0.93 -14.28 19.67
CA VAL A 195 -1.81 -13.26 19.04
C VAL A 195 -0.99 -12.31 18.17
N GLN A 196 0.15 -11.86 18.65
CA GLN A 196 1.02 -10.95 17.89
C GLN A 196 1.54 -11.61 16.60
N ARG A 197 2.03 -12.84 16.66
CA ARG A 197 2.51 -13.56 15.46
C ARG A 197 1.39 -13.81 14.47
N VAL A 198 0.22 -14.25 14.94
CA VAL A 198 -0.95 -14.47 14.08
C VAL A 198 -1.40 -13.20 13.38
N ARG A 199 -1.29 -12.03 14.02
CA ARG A 199 -1.57 -10.72 13.38
C ARG A 199 -0.66 -10.40 12.20
N HIS A 200 0.56 -10.95 12.18
CA HIS A 200 1.53 -10.74 11.10
C HIS A 200 1.39 -11.75 9.96
N VAL A 201 0.51 -12.75 10.08
CA VAL A 201 0.23 -13.68 8.99
C VAL A 201 -0.48 -12.94 7.86
N GLN A 202 0.01 -13.17 6.65
CA GLN A 202 -0.53 -12.52 5.46
C GLN A 202 -2.01 -12.89 5.26
N GLY A 203 -2.85 -11.90 5.02
CA GLY A 203 -4.29 -12.08 4.83
C GLY A 203 -5.11 -11.91 6.11
N VAL A 204 -4.48 -11.88 7.29
CA VAL A 204 -5.19 -11.65 8.55
C VAL A 204 -5.63 -10.18 8.64
N VAL A 205 -6.94 -9.98 8.72
CA VAL A 205 -7.58 -8.67 8.88
C VAL A 205 -7.68 -8.29 10.36
N ALA A 206 -8.06 -9.26 11.22
CA ALA A 206 -8.19 -9.06 12.66
C ALA A 206 -8.03 -10.39 13.39
N VAL A 207 -7.64 -10.32 14.68
CA VAL A 207 -7.58 -11.49 15.56
C VAL A 207 -8.54 -11.28 16.73
N ARG A 208 -9.45 -12.24 16.92
CA ARG A 208 -10.31 -12.37 18.09
C ARG A 208 -9.65 -13.33 19.05
N ASP A 209 -9.05 -12.77 20.09
CA ASP A 209 -8.42 -13.53 21.16
C ASP A 209 -9.47 -14.08 22.13
N ARG A 210 -9.54 -15.41 22.20
CA ARG A 210 -10.31 -16.18 23.17
C ARG A 210 -9.43 -17.20 23.88
N LEU A 211 -8.12 -16.92 23.91
CA LEU A 211 -7.20 -17.75 24.68
C LEU A 211 -7.46 -17.55 26.18
N THR A 212 -7.40 -18.65 26.90
CA THR A 212 -7.44 -18.62 28.37
C THR A 212 -6.07 -19.01 28.90
N ASP A 213 -5.70 -18.49 30.05
CA ASP A 213 -4.54 -18.95 30.80
C ASP A 213 -4.96 -19.25 32.25
N PRO A 214 -4.23 -20.13 32.97
CA PRO A 214 -4.56 -20.50 34.33
C PRO A 214 -4.53 -19.32 35.32
N HIS A 215 -3.97 -18.18 34.93
CA HIS A 215 -3.77 -16.99 35.76
C HIS A 215 -4.61 -15.80 35.31
N ARG A 216 -5.36 -15.93 34.21
CA ARG A 216 -6.21 -14.87 33.69
C ARG A 216 -7.50 -14.81 34.48
N ALA A 217 -7.63 -13.84 35.38
CA ALA A 217 -8.93 -13.51 35.98
C ALA A 217 -9.90 -13.16 34.84
N GLU A 218 -11.08 -13.80 34.82
CA GLU A 218 -12.14 -13.60 33.82
C GLU A 218 -12.43 -12.10 33.62
N SER A 219 -12.03 -11.56 32.48
CA SER A 219 -12.53 -10.26 32.02
C SER A 219 -13.77 -10.52 31.16
N PRO A 220 -14.97 -10.06 31.58
CA PRO A 220 -16.22 -10.40 30.89
C PRO A 220 -16.48 -9.63 29.60
N ASP A 221 -15.56 -8.83 29.13
CA ASP A 221 -15.75 -7.98 27.95
C ASP A 221 -14.92 -8.47 26.76
N GLY A 222 -15.60 -9.13 25.83
CA GLY A 222 -15.10 -9.39 24.47
C GLY A 222 -14.89 -8.09 23.71
N ARG A 223 -13.84 -7.32 24.03
CA ARG A 223 -13.45 -6.14 23.27
C ARG A 223 -12.81 -6.59 21.98
N PHE A 224 -13.42 -6.17 20.89
CA PHE A 224 -12.87 -6.27 19.56
C PHE A 224 -11.70 -5.28 19.45
N ASP A 225 -10.47 -5.76 19.53
CA ASP A 225 -9.33 -4.97 19.09
C ASP A 225 -9.31 -4.99 17.55
N VAL A 226 -10.11 -4.11 16.97
CA VAL A 226 -9.97 -3.72 15.56
C VAL A 226 -8.72 -2.86 15.49
N ILE A 227 -7.58 -3.44 15.23
CA ILE A 227 -6.39 -2.67 14.94
C ILE A 227 -6.44 -2.28 13.47
N ALA A 228 -6.91 -1.05 13.22
CA ALA A 228 -6.57 -0.38 11.98
C ALA A 228 -5.03 -0.34 11.90
N ARG A 229 -4.45 -0.96 10.89
CA ARG A 229 -3.01 -0.96 10.60
C ARG A 229 -2.46 0.44 10.25
N PHE A 230 -3.27 1.49 10.32
CA PHE A 230 -2.89 2.86 10.03
C PHE A 230 -3.10 3.70 11.28
N PRO A 231 -2.05 4.25 11.88
CA PRO A 231 -2.24 5.31 12.86
C PRO A 231 -2.91 6.48 12.15
N VAL A 232 -4.04 6.89 12.69
CA VAL A 232 -4.72 8.13 12.31
C VAL A 232 -4.12 9.19 13.22
N ASP A 233 -3.10 9.92 12.71
CA ASP A 233 -2.70 11.26 13.15
C ASP A 233 -2.14 12.04 11.97
#